data_c456431c0a0a4c03f6bbde90a266d8ee
#
_entry.id   c456431c0a0a4c03f6bbde90a266d8ee
#
_cell.length_a   1.000
_cell.length_b   1.000
_cell.length_c   1.000
_cell.angle_alpha   90.00
_cell.angle_beta   90.00
_cell.angle_gamma   90.00
#
_symmetry.space_group_name_H-M   'P 1'
#
loop_
_entity.id
_entity.type
_entity.pdbx_description
1 polymer ?
#
loop_
_entity_poly.entity_id
_entity_poly.type
_entity_poly.pdbx_seq_one_letter_code
_entity_poly.pdbx_strand_id
1 'polypeptide(L)'
;MTKTLLPSIYRFSAEAEITLQLIPHQELELLRTGHGAEESFHTIAARLNMGAIAIEWHWKDNRDALDAIGAALDAIVAVRDRAWRVGKYGVSGDELQMIGKGLNLTDDAQKLLTRKQLRDILQHVMKVAAT
;
A
#
# COMPACT_ATOMS: atom_id res chain seq x y z
N MET A 1 -5.52 -22.06 -11.00
CA MET A 1 -6.08 -21.02 -11.85
C MET A 1 -6.15 -19.70 -11.11
N THR A 2 -5.50 -18.72 -11.67
CA THR A 2 -5.48 -17.37 -11.10
C THR A 2 -6.87 -16.74 -11.03
N LYS A 3 -7.81 -17.21 -11.84
CA LYS A 3 -9.17 -16.68 -11.86
C LYS A 3 -9.93 -16.84 -10.57
N THR A 4 -9.58 -17.84 -9.76
CA THR A 4 -10.29 -18.05 -8.51
C THR A 4 -9.87 -17.05 -7.44
N LEU A 5 -8.61 -16.64 -7.44
CA LEU A 5 -8.11 -15.68 -6.46
C LEU A 5 -8.62 -14.27 -6.77
N LEU A 6 -8.56 -13.84 -8.04
CA LEU A 6 -9.00 -12.51 -8.43
C LEU A 6 -10.47 -12.25 -8.16
N PRO A 7 -11.41 -13.15 -8.53
CA PRO A 7 -12.80 -12.96 -8.17
C PRO A 7 -13.05 -12.89 -6.68
N SER A 8 -12.28 -13.61 -5.88
CA SER A 8 -12.40 -13.54 -4.43
C SER A 8 -12.02 -12.15 -3.90
N ILE A 9 -10.99 -11.55 -4.47
CA ILE A 9 -10.57 -10.19 -4.12
C ILE A 9 -11.65 -9.18 -4.52
N TYR A 10 -12.29 -9.39 -5.68
CA TYR A 10 -13.27 -8.44 -6.20
C TYR A 10 -14.63 -8.54 -5.54
N ARG A 11 -14.93 -9.65 -4.89
CA ARG A 11 -16.19 -9.82 -4.15
C ARG A 11 -16.04 -9.28 -2.74
N PHE A 12 -15.63 -8.04 -2.65
CA PHE A 12 -15.41 -7.46 -1.33
C PHE A 12 -16.67 -7.42 -0.51
N SER A 13 -16.68 -8.19 0.57
CA SER A 13 -17.52 -7.92 1.71
C SER A 13 -16.93 -6.76 2.49
N ALA A 14 -17.68 -6.22 3.42
CA ALA A 14 -17.16 -5.20 4.33
C ALA A 14 -15.94 -5.70 5.09
N GLU A 15 -15.91 -6.98 5.46
CA GLU A 15 -14.77 -7.59 6.14
C GLU A 15 -13.52 -7.60 5.28
N ALA A 16 -13.65 -7.96 4.00
CA ALA A 16 -12.50 -7.99 3.09
C ALA A 16 -11.94 -6.58 2.88
N GLU A 17 -12.80 -5.58 2.77
CA GLU A 17 -12.36 -4.19 2.63
C GLU A 17 -11.60 -3.73 3.88
N ILE A 18 -12.11 -4.04 5.07
CA ILE A 18 -11.44 -3.72 6.32
C ILE A 18 -10.08 -4.42 6.40
N THR A 19 -10.02 -5.68 6.00
CA THR A 19 -8.77 -6.45 6.00
C THR A 19 -7.73 -5.81 5.08
N LEU A 20 -8.12 -5.39 3.88
CA LEU A 20 -7.23 -4.71 2.95
C LEU A 20 -6.67 -3.41 3.54
N GLN A 21 -7.43 -2.72 4.37
CA GLN A 21 -6.98 -1.51 5.03
C GLN A 21 -6.09 -1.79 6.22
N LEU A 22 -6.46 -2.77 7.04
CA LEU A 22 -5.79 -3.03 8.33
C LEU A 22 -4.43 -3.71 8.18
N ILE A 23 -4.28 -4.64 7.25
CA ILE A 23 -3.05 -5.42 7.13
C ILE A 23 -1.81 -4.53 6.91
N PRO A 24 -1.83 -3.54 5.99
CA PRO A 24 -0.67 -2.67 5.83
C PRO A 24 -0.31 -1.89 7.11
N HIS A 25 -1.30 -1.43 7.86
CA HIS A 25 -1.06 -0.74 9.13
C HIS A 25 -0.45 -1.69 10.16
N GLN A 26 -0.90 -2.93 10.21
CA GLN A 26 -0.31 -3.96 11.09
C GLN A 26 1.16 -4.22 10.72
N GLU A 27 1.47 -4.29 9.43
CA GLU A 27 2.85 -4.48 8.97
C GLU A 27 3.72 -3.27 9.34
N LEU A 28 3.19 -2.06 9.26
CA LEU A 28 3.90 -0.87 9.68
C LEU A 28 4.19 -0.92 11.19
N GLU A 29 3.26 -1.40 11.99
CA GLU A 29 3.45 -1.59 13.43
C GLU A 29 4.54 -2.62 13.71
N LEU A 30 4.59 -3.71 12.94
CA LEU A 30 5.66 -4.69 13.06
C LEU A 30 7.03 -4.06 12.76
N LEU A 31 7.11 -3.22 11.74
CA LEU A 31 8.35 -2.49 11.44
C LEU A 31 8.74 -1.56 12.60
N ARG A 32 7.77 -0.87 13.18
CA ARG A 32 8.01 0.04 14.29
C ARG A 32 8.57 -0.67 15.52
N THR A 33 8.09 -1.88 15.79
CA THR A 33 8.48 -2.65 16.97
C THR A 33 9.69 -3.57 16.76
N GLY A 34 10.27 -3.52 15.56
CA GLY A 34 11.46 -4.33 15.26
C GLY A 34 11.15 -5.78 14.84
N HIS A 35 9.89 -6.08 14.53
CA HIS A 35 9.45 -7.40 14.08
C HIS A 35 9.11 -7.44 12.59
N GLY A 36 9.53 -6.44 11.84
CA GLY A 36 9.30 -6.38 10.40
C GLY A 36 10.12 -7.39 9.62
N ALA A 37 9.67 -7.67 8.41
CA ALA A 37 10.32 -8.59 7.49
C ALA A 37 10.14 -8.11 6.06
N GLU A 38 10.71 -8.82 5.10
CA GLU A 38 10.55 -8.48 3.68
C GLU A 38 9.08 -8.42 3.28
N GLU A 39 8.27 -9.30 3.86
CA GLU A 39 6.83 -9.29 3.63
C GLU A 39 6.18 -7.98 4.03
N SER A 40 6.66 -7.34 5.09
CA SER A 40 6.17 -6.02 5.51
C SER A 40 6.39 -4.98 4.43
N PHE A 41 7.57 -4.99 3.82
CA PHE A 41 7.88 -4.11 2.69
C PHE A 41 6.91 -4.33 1.53
N HIS A 42 6.75 -5.59 1.10
CA HIS A 42 5.90 -5.90 -0.05
C HIS A 42 4.44 -5.51 0.19
N THR A 43 3.93 -5.79 1.36
CA THR A 43 2.53 -5.47 1.71
C THR A 43 2.29 -3.96 1.70
N ILE A 44 3.17 -3.20 2.33
CA ILE A 44 3.04 -1.75 2.41
C ILE A 44 3.23 -1.13 1.03
N ALA A 45 4.26 -1.55 0.29
CA ALA A 45 4.53 -1.01 -1.04
C ALA A 45 3.37 -1.26 -2.01
N ALA A 46 2.80 -2.46 -1.99
CA ALA A 46 1.65 -2.79 -2.83
C ALA A 46 0.45 -1.91 -2.50
N ARG A 47 0.19 -1.68 -1.22
CA ARG A 47 -0.92 -0.82 -0.79
C ARG A 47 -0.71 0.64 -1.20
N LEU A 48 0.49 1.16 -1.04
CA LEU A 48 0.83 2.53 -1.44
C LEU A 48 0.75 2.69 -2.97
N ASN A 49 1.21 1.69 -3.72
CA ASN A 49 1.08 1.71 -5.18
C ASN A 49 -0.38 1.75 -5.61
N MET A 50 -1.24 1.00 -4.95
CA MET A 50 -2.67 1.05 -5.21
C MET A 50 -3.22 2.46 -4.98
N GLY A 51 -2.84 3.09 -3.88
CA GLY A 51 -3.23 4.46 -3.58
C GLY A 51 -2.73 5.46 -4.60
N ALA A 52 -1.48 5.32 -5.03
CA ALA A 52 -0.88 6.19 -6.03
C ALA A 52 -1.65 6.10 -7.37
N ILE A 53 -1.97 4.89 -7.79
CA ILE A 53 -2.73 4.67 -9.01
C ILE A 53 -4.15 5.25 -8.90
N ALA A 54 -4.80 5.02 -7.77
CA ALA A 54 -6.13 5.54 -7.52
C ALA A 54 -6.17 7.07 -7.64
N ILE A 55 -5.21 7.75 -7.01
CA ILE A 55 -5.14 9.20 -7.04
C ILE A 55 -4.78 9.70 -8.43
N GLU A 56 -3.82 9.06 -9.09
CA GLU A 56 -3.43 9.43 -10.44
C GLU A 56 -4.58 9.28 -11.45
N TRP A 57 -5.38 8.22 -11.33
CA TRP A 57 -6.47 7.96 -12.27
C TRP A 57 -7.70 8.83 -12.03
N HIS A 58 -7.99 9.15 -10.77
CA HIS A 58 -9.26 9.79 -10.41
C HIS A 58 -9.12 11.17 -9.80
N TRP A 59 -7.95 11.53 -9.31
CA TRP A 59 -7.70 12.82 -8.64
C TRP A 59 -6.32 13.36 -8.98
N LYS A 60 -5.93 13.30 -10.24
CA LYS A 60 -4.58 13.66 -10.70
C LYS A 60 -4.18 15.10 -10.39
N ASP A 61 -5.14 15.97 -10.17
CA ASP A 61 -4.88 17.37 -9.83
C ASP A 61 -4.55 17.56 -8.35
N ASN A 62 -4.73 16.53 -7.53
CA ASN A 62 -4.38 16.60 -6.12
C ASN A 62 -2.89 16.31 -5.94
N ARG A 63 -2.09 17.34 -6.18
CA ARG A 63 -0.63 17.24 -6.11
C ARG A 63 -0.13 16.90 -4.72
N ASP A 64 -0.75 17.47 -3.67
CA ASP A 64 -0.33 17.21 -2.30
C ASP A 64 -0.48 15.74 -1.94
N ALA A 65 -1.56 15.11 -2.37
CA ALA A 65 -1.76 13.69 -2.14
C ALA A 65 -0.75 12.83 -2.91
N LEU A 66 -0.51 13.17 -4.17
CA LEU A 66 0.49 12.46 -4.98
C LEU A 66 1.88 12.59 -4.38
N ASP A 67 2.26 13.77 -3.95
CA ASP A 67 3.57 14.00 -3.32
C ASP A 67 3.70 13.23 -2.01
N ALA A 68 2.65 13.21 -1.20
CA ALA A 68 2.66 12.49 0.08
C ALA A 68 2.78 10.98 -0.12
N ILE A 69 2.08 10.41 -1.10
CA ILE A 69 2.21 8.98 -1.40
C ILE A 69 3.57 8.67 -2.00
N GLY A 70 4.09 9.56 -2.85
CA GLY A 70 5.45 9.43 -3.38
C GLY A 70 6.49 9.39 -2.27
N ALA A 71 6.37 10.29 -1.29
CA ALA A 71 7.26 10.30 -0.14
C ALA A 71 7.15 9.01 0.69
N ALA A 72 5.94 8.48 0.84
CA ALA A 72 5.72 7.21 1.55
C ALA A 72 6.38 6.04 0.81
N LEU A 73 6.27 6.01 -0.51
CA LEU A 73 6.91 4.97 -1.34
C LEU A 73 8.43 5.07 -1.24
N ASP A 74 8.99 6.28 -1.30
CA ASP A 74 10.42 6.48 -1.12
C ASP A 74 10.88 6.01 0.27
N ALA A 75 10.08 6.28 1.28
CA ALA A 75 10.39 5.89 2.65
C ALA A 75 10.42 4.36 2.81
N ILE A 76 9.45 3.65 2.25
CA ILE A 76 9.44 2.18 2.38
C ILE A 76 10.57 1.53 1.58
N VAL A 77 10.94 2.12 0.44
CA VAL A 77 12.12 1.66 -0.31
C VAL A 77 13.39 1.88 0.49
N ALA A 78 13.52 3.01 1.19
CA ALA A 78 14.66 3.27 2.05
C ALA A 78 14.75 2.26 3.20
N VAL A 79 13.61 1.86 3.77
CA VAL A 79 13.55 0.79 4.78
C VAL A 79 14.09 -0.52 4.22
N ARG A 80 13.66 -0.92 3.03
CA ARG A 80 14.14 -2.14 2.38
C ARG A 80 15.64 -2.07 2.09
N ASP A 81 16.10 -0.99 1.50
CA ASP A 81 17.50 -0.86 1.12
C ASP A 81 18.42 -0.91 2.35
N ARG A 82 17.99 -0.28 3.44
CA ARG A 82 18.73 -0.35 4.71
C ARG A 82 18.71 -1.77 5.27
N ALA A 83 17.58 -2.48 5.17
CA ALA A 83 17.48 -3.86 5.63
C ALA A 83 18.44 -4.77 4.88
N TRP A 84 18.59 -4.57 3.59
CA TRP A 84 19.55 -5.35 2.78
C TRP A 84 20.98 -5.08 3.17
N ARG A 85 21.30 -3.85 3.60
CA ARG A 85 22.66 -3.50 4.05
C ARG A 85 22.97 -4.02 5.44
N VAL A 86 22.02 -3.87 6.36
CA VAL A 86 22.30 -4.13 7.79
C VAL A 86 21.59 -5.38 8.32
N GLY A 87 20.79 -6.05 7.51
CA GLY A 87 20.15 -7.30 7.87
C GLY A 87 18.95 -7.15 8.81
N LYS A 88 18.38 -5.95 8.92
CA LYS A 88 17.27 -5.70 9.83
C LYS A 88 16.25 -4.77 9.22
N TYR A 89 14.98 -5.17 9.24
CA TYR A 89 13.87 -4.32 8.84
C TYR A 89 13.42 -3.47 10.03
N GLY A 90 13.66 -2.18 9.93
CA GLY A 90 13.25 -1.20 10.91
C GLY A 90 12.86 0.10 10.25
N VAL A 91 12.20 0.98 10.97
CA VAL A 91 11.69 2.23 10.45
C VAL A 91 12.08 3.38 11.39
N SER A 92 12.54 4.51 10.82
CA SER A 92 12.78 5.72 11.60
C SER A 92 11.47 6.43 11.90
N GLY A 93 11.50 7.39 12.83
CA GLY A 93 10.33 8.18 13.17
C GLY A 93 9.75 8.93 11.98
N ASP A 94 10.61 9.52 11.15
CA ASP A 94 10.18 10.25 9.96
C ASP A 94 9.57 9.31 8.93
N GLU A 95 10.21 8.16 8.70
CA GLU A 95 9.69 7.15 7.79
C GLU A 95 8.34 6.63 8.26
N LEU A 96 8.19 6.40 9.55
CA LEU A 96 6.94 5.94 10.14
C LEU A 96 5.81 6.93 9.84
N GLN A 97 6.07 8.23 10.02
CA GLN A 97 5.07 9.27 9.75
C GLN A 97 4.73 9.35 8.27
N MET A 98 5.72 9.33 7.40
CA MET A 98 5.50 9.41 5.95
C MET A 98 4.72 8.21 5.43
N ILE A 99 5.09 7.01 5.86
CA ILE A 99 4.40 5.79 5.43
C ILE A 99 2.97 5.78 5.98
N GLY A 100 2.79 6.11 7.25
CA GLY A 100 1.47 6.18 7.87
C GLY A 100 0.54 7.16 7.16
N LYS A 101 1.06 8.33 6.80
CA LYS A 101 0.30 9.32 6.05
C LYS A 101 -0.11 8.78 4.67
N GLY A 102 0.80 8.13 3.97
CA GLY A 102 0.49 7.53 2.67
C GLY A 102 -0.56 6.44 2.76
N LEU A 103 -0.48 5.58 3.79
CA LEU A 103 -1.49 4.55 4.03
C LEU A 103 -2.86 5.16 4.34
N ASN A 104 -2.92 6.22 5.14
CA ASN A 104 -4.16 6.90 5.46
C ASN A 104 -4.78 7.54 4.20
N LEU A 105 -3.96 8.16 3.35
CA LEU A 105 -4.44 8.72 2.09
C LEU A 105 -5.00 7.62 1.17
N THR A 106 -4.35 6.46 1.14
CA THR A 106 -4.84 5.31 0.38
C THR A 106 -6.19 4.84 0.91
N ASP A 107 -6.33 4.75 2.22
CA ASP A 107 -7.59 4.36 2.86
C ASP A 107 -8.71 5.35 2.50
N ASP A 108 -8.42 6.64 2.56
CA ASP A 108 -9.39 7.68 2.22
C ASP A 108 -9.79 7.60 0.74
N ALA A 109 -8.82 7.39 -0.14
CA ALA A 109 -9.09 7.22 -1.57
C ALA A 109 -9.99 6.01 -1.82
N GLN A 110 -9.69 4.89 -1.17
CA GLN A 110 -10.51 3.68 -1.33
C GLN A 110 -11.97 3.90 -0.95
N LYS A 111 -12.23 4.67 0.08
CA LYS A 111 -13.61 4.98 0.50
C LYS A 111 -14.40 5.72 -0.57
N LEU A 112 -13.72 6.47 -1.43
CA LEU A 112 -14.35 7.25 -2.49
C LEU A 112 -14.46 6.48 -3.80
N LEU A 113 -13.82 5.33 -3.93
CA LEU A 113 -13.86 4.52 -5.14
C LEU A 113 -15.11 3.66 -5.18
N THR A 114 -15.67 3.51 -6.38
CA THR A 114 -16.68 2.47 -6.60
C THR A 114 -16.01 1.10 -6.61
N ARG A 115 -16.80 0.04 -6.46
CA ARG A 115 -16.26 -1.33 -6.53
C ARG A 115 -15.61 -1.63 -7.86
N LYS A 116 -16.18 -1.10 -8.94
CA LYS A 116 -15.61 -1.27 -10.27
C LYS A 116 -14.27 -0.57 -10.39
N GLN A 117 -14.17 0.67 -9.90
CA GLN A 117 -12.91 1.42 -9.92
C GLN A 117 -11.83 0.71 -9.11
N LEU A 118 -12.18 0.25 -7.91
CA LEU A 118 -11.22 -0.50 -7.07
C LEU A 118 -10.76 -1.77 -7.76
N ARG A 119 -11.68 -2.52 -8.36
CA ARG A 119 -11.34 -3.73 -9.10
C ARG A 119 -10.38 -3.45 -10.24
N ASP A 120 -10.65 -2.39 -11.02
CA ASP A 120 -9.81 -2.03 -12.15
C ASP A 120 -8.39 -1.66 -11.69
N ILE A 121 -8.28 -0.94 -10.58
CA ILE A 121 -6.99 -0.58 -9.99
C ILE A 121 -6.25 -1.83 -9.53
N LEU A 122 -6.91 -2.73 -8.82
CA LEU A 122 -6.29 -3.97 -8.33
C LEU A 122 -5.82 -4.85 -9.47
N GLN A 123 -6.60 -4.94 -10.56
CA GLN A 123 -6.18 -5.66 -11.75
C GLN A 123 -4.91 -5.05 -12.34
N HIS A 124 -4.83 -3.74 -12.39
CA HIS A 124 -3.64 -3.06 -12.91
C HIS A 124 -2.41 -3.34 -12.05
N VAL A 125 -2.54 -3.22 -10.73
CA VAL A 125 -1.45 -3.48 -9.80
C VAL A 125 -0.96 -4.92 -9.94
N MET A 126 -1.86 -5.88 -10.01
CA MET A 126 -1.51 -7.29 -10.13
C MET A 126 -0.86 -7.60 -11.49
N LYS A 127 -1.33 -6.96 -12.54
CA LYS A 127 -0.77 -7.13 -13.89
C LYS A 127 0.66 -6.59 -13.95
N VAL A 128 0.92 -5.44 -13.37
CA VAL A 128 2.26 -4.85 -13.31
C VAL A 128 3.19 -5.71 -12.47
N ALA A 129 2.72 -6.21 -11.33
CA ALA A 129 3.51 -7.07 -10.47
C ALA A 129 3.88 -8.41 -11.13
N ALA A 130 3.05 -8.89 -12.07
CA ALA A 130 3.29 -10.15 -12.77
C ALA A 130 4.30 -10.02 -13.91
N THR A 131 4.63 -8.80 -14.33
CA THR A 131 5.63 -8.56 -15.38
C THR A 131 7.00 -8.33 -14.75
#